data_2c167d1c4796ec82a4d2854297ffb79f
#
_entry.id   2c167d1c4796ec82a4d2854297ffb79f
#
_cell.length_a   1.000
_cell.length_b   1.000
_cell.length_c   1.000
_cell.angle_alpha   90.00
_cell.angle_beta   90.00
_cell.angle_gamma   90.00
#
_symmetry.space_group_name_H-M   'P 1'
#
loop_
_entity.id
_entity.type
_entity.pdbx_description
1 polymer ?
#
loop_
_entity_poly.entity_id
_entity_poly.type
_entity_poly.pdbx_seq_one_letter_code
_entity_poly.pdbx_strand_id
1 'polypeptide(L)'
;EIGSGLVGSEMCIRDRHTIYIRKWISLHFLPIITDKEVTVMISSVYSYYLAQYGHKTNSKYDTHTKAQLKNTYGRVLKSNSQTPTYKTDMSEAAQKYAIDLKENARELSNIANELSGSDGHGMVFKKSAVSDNPDAVTATFIGDSSSADDTSLDIEVRQLATSQINTGHYLQPNSRTVKPGDYSFDLNINNLTYEFQFNVDEEESNSDIQNKLARLINRSNIGLNASVSEDSLGNTALNIESDMTGVSVIKPTIFNIRPNNDIQTDNPDFVEGFDEPTMEKNTNFIETYGLDRVTQYPGNAIFSINGEERSSASNDITINKTFAISFHNTTDKPATISLKDDADSITESITELVSGYNRLVSIAADKENDKFEGNAKLKKEFSRIMKDYQPQLERNGLTVSDEGSLEVNKVVIQKAASDGTLSDVFNALDSFKKSIQRKADDISINPMNYVNNKIVAYKNPHKPVNDPYNLSAYSGMMFNGYI
;
A
#
# COMPACT_ATOMS: atom_id res chain seq x y z
N GLU A 1 -28.16 -5.50 25.20
CA GLU A 1 -28.90 -4.57 24.32
C GLU A 1 -27.89 -3.70 23.58
N ILE A 2 -27.52 -4.06 22.37
CA ILE A 2 -26.85 -3.16 21.43
C ILE A 2 -27.61 -3.24 20.13
N GLY A 3 -28.17 -2.08 19.80
CA GLY A 3 -29.15 -1.86 18.77
C GLY A 3 -28.65 -2.10 17.34
N SER A 4 -29.51 -2.73 16.60
CA SER A 4 -29.61 -2.76 15.16
C SER A 4 -29.68 -1.34 14.57
N GLY A 5 -28.76 -0.99 13.68
CA GLY A 5 -28.84 0.30 13.02
C GLY A 5 -27.78 0.56 11.98
N LEU A 6 -27.64 -0.29 10.95
CA LEU A 6 -26.88 0.03 9.73
C LEU A 6 -27.26 -0.94 8.58
N VAL A 7 -28.54 -0.98 8.24
CA VAL A 7 -28.99 -1.56 6.98
C VAL A 7 -30.06 -0.62 6.44
N GLY A 8 -29.68 0.40 5.69
CA GLY A 8 -30.65 1.33 5.15
C GLY A 8 -30.17 2.32 4.09
N SER A 9 -28.87 2.38 3.75
CA SER A 9 -28.39 3.40 2.82
C SER A 9 -28.06 2.92 1.40
N GLU A 10 -27.95 1.63 1.14
CA GLU A 10 -27.57 1.15 -0.19
C GLU A 10 -28.75 0.81 -1.12
N MET A 11 -29.95 0.61 -0.57
CA MET A 11 -31.13 0.32 -1.40
C MET A 11 -31.76 1.55 -2.07
N CYS A 12 -31.45 2.76 -1.62
CA CYS A 12 -32.03 3.99 -2.21
C CYS A 12 -31.32 4.52 -3.45
N ILE A 13 -30.09 4.06 -3.76
CA ILE A 13 -29.33 4.55 -4.92
C ILE A 13 -29.68 3.77 -6.19
N ARG A 14 -30.10 2.52 -6.06
CA ARG A 14 -30.39 1.65 -7.20
C ARG A 14 -31.73 2.00 -7.88
N ASP A 15 -32.72 2.49 -7.13
CA ASP A 15 -34.03 2.80 -7.68
C ASP A 15 -34.11 4.17 -8.36
N ARG A 16 -33.23 5.12 -8.03
CA ARG A 16 -33.25 6.45 -8.67
C ARG A 16 -32.71 6.47 -10.09
N HIS A 17 -31.74 5.59 -10.41
CA HIS A 17 -31.19 5.53 -11.78
C HIS A 17 -32.12 4.83 -12.77
N THR A 18 -32.91 3.88 -12.33
CA THR A 18 -33.86 3.15 -13.21
C THR A 18 -35.08 4.02 -13.60
N ILE A 19 -35.48 4.93 -12.73
CA ILE A 19 -36.65 5.82 -13.00
C ILE A 19 -36.27 6.94 -13.98
N TYR A 20 -35.04 7.46 -13.94
CA TYR A 20 -34.62 8.52 -14.86
C TYR A 20 -34.42 8.04 -16.30
N ILE A 21 -33.93 6.81 -16.51
CA ILE A 21 -33.74 6.24 -17.85
C ILE A 21 -35.08 5.95 -18.53
N ARG A 22 -36.13 5.52 -17.80
CA ARG A 22 -37.48 5.30 -18.38
C ARG A 22 -38.19 6.60 -18.77
N LYS A 23 -37.92 7.71 -18.13
CA LYS A 23 -38.59 9.00 -18.41
C LYS A 23 -37.94 9.74 -19.59
N TRP A 24 -36.70 9.40 -19.99
CA TRP A 24 -36.01 10.04 -21.14
C TRP A 24 -36.31 9.35 -22.47
N ILE A 25 -36.70 8.06 -22.46
CA ILE A 25 -36.96 7.26 -23.66
C ILE A 25 -38.38 7.52 -24.25
N SER A 26 -39.28 8.18 -23.50
CA SER A 26 -40.64 8.39 -23.98
C SER A 26 -40.89 9.70 -24.76
N LEU A 27 -39.84 10.45 -25.10
CA LEU A 27 -40.01 11.80 -25.68
C LEU A 27 -39.35 12.07 -27.04
N HIS A 28 -38.77 11.07 -27.72
CA HIS A 28 -38.29 11.26 -29.09
C HIS A 28 -38.53 10.00 -29.94
N PHE A 29 -39.23 10.16 -31.01
CA PHE A 29 -39.52 9.20 -32.08
C PHE A 29 -38.22 8.51 -32.57
N LEU A 30 -38.07 7.23 -32.27
CA LEU A 30 -37.14 6.33 -32.95
C LEU A 30 -37.79 4.95 -33.17
N PRO A 31 -37.46 4.23 -34.24
CA PRO A 31 -38.14 3.01 -34.67
C PRO A 31 -38.00 1.92 -33.60
N ILE A 32 -39.00 1.04 -33.58
CA ILE A 32 -39.11 -0.10 -32.67
C ILE A 32 -37.86 -0.96 -32.74
N ILE A 33 -36.91 -0.73 -31.84
CA ILE A 33 -35.76 -1.61 -31.62
C ILE A 33 -36.28 -2.79 -30.81
N THR A 34 -36.15 -4.01 -31.34
CA THR A 34 -36.56 -5.24 -30.66
C THR A 34 -35.71 -5.47 -29.39
N ASP A 35 -36.30 -6.06 -28.35
CA ASP A 35 -35.65 -6.36 -27.06
C ASP A 35 -34.26 -7.04 -27.17
N LYS A 36 -34.02 -7.77 -28.25
CA LYS A 36 -32.71 -8.39 -28.55
C LYS A 36 -31.60 -7.38 -28.88
N GLU A 37 -31.91 -6.32 -29.63
CA GLU A 37 -30.93 -5.32 -30.04
C GLU A 37 -30.53 -4.40 -28.88
N VAL A 38 -31.45 -4.09 -28.00
CA VAL A 38 -31.17 -3.29 -26.78
C VAL A 38 -30.27 -4.06 -25.83
N THR A 39 -30.50 -5.36 -25.67
CA THR A 39 -29.67 -6.22 -24.81
C THR A 39 -28.25 -6.35 -25.36
N VAL A 40 -28.07 -6.47 -26.68
CA VAL A 40 -26.74 -6.55 -27.32
C VAL A 40 -26.00 -5.21 -27.21
N MET A 41 -26.71 -4.08 -27.38
CA MET A 41 -26.10 -2.75 -27.29
C MET A 41 -25.68 -2.41 -25.86
N ILE A 42 -26.49 -2.75 -24.86
CA ILE A 42 -26.15 -2.57 -23.43
C ILE A 42 -24.96 -3.48 -23.07
N SER A 43 -24.94 -4.72 -23.57
CA SER A 43 -23.81 -5.64 -23.35
C SER A 43 -22.51 -5.13 -23.97
N SER A 44 -22.56 -4.55 -25.17
CA SER A 44 -21.37 -4.02 -25.85
C SER A 44 -20.85 -2.75 -25.19
N VAL A 45 -21.72 -1.84 -24.77
CA VAL A 45 -21.37 -0.62 -24.02
C VAL A 45 -20.79 -0.99 -22.64
N TYR A 46 -21.42 -1.93 -21.93
CA TYR A 46 -20.93 -2.41 -20.65
C TYR A 46 -19.55 -3.10 -20.79
N SER A 47 -19.37 -3.93 -21.83
CA SER A 47 -18.08 -4.56 -22.12
C SER A 47 -16.99 -3.56 -22.50
N TYR A 48 -17.35 -2.50 -23.24
CA TYR A 48 -16.44 -1.40 -23.56
C TYR A 48 -16.01 -0.64 -22.30
N TYR A 49 -16.95 -0.27 -21.42
CA TYR A 49 -16.64 0.42 -20.17
C TYR A 49 -15.86 -0.48 -19.21
N LEU A 50 -16.16 -1.77 -19.11
CA LEU A 50 -15.37 -2.73 -18.35
C LEU A 50 -13.93 -2.89 -18.91
N ALA A 51 -13.76 -2.84 -20.22
CA ALA A 51 -12.43 -2.92 -20.83
C ALA A 51 -11.61 -1.63 -20.61
N GLN A 52 -12.26 -0.48 -20.59
CA GLN A 52 -11.60 0.82 -20.52
C GLN A 52 -11.43 1.35 -19.09
N TYR A 53 -12.37 1.06 -18.19
CA TYR A 53 -12.37 1.53 -16.79
C TYR A 53 -12.26 0.41 -15.78
N GLY A 54 -12.45 -0.83 -16.19
CA GLY A 54 -12.12 -2.01 -15.42
C GLY A 54 -10.61 -2.20 -15.36
N HIS A 55 -9.87 -1.14 -15.06
CA HIS A 55 -8.50 -1.29 -14.65
C HIS A 55 -8.49 -2.24 -13.46
N LYS A 56 -7.81 -3.34 -13.66
CA LYS A 56 -7.44 -4.31 -12.64
C LYS A 56 -6.70 -3.60 -11.49
N THR A 57 -7.43 -2.86 -10.70
CA THR A 57 -7.04 -2.71 -9.33
C THR A 57 -7.29 -4.08 -8.76
N ASN A 58 -6.27 -4.93 -8.72
CA ASN A 58 -6.30 -6.10 -7.87
C ASN A 58 -6.61 -5.54 -6.47
N SER A 59 -7.88 -5.55 -6.12
CA SER A 59 -8.28 -5.24 -4.77
C SER A 59 -7.49 -6.22 -3.90
N LYS A 60 -6.95 -5.75 -2.78
CA LYS A 60 -6.33 -6.59 -1.75
C LYS A 60 -7.22 -7.80 -1.38
N TYR A 61 -8.50 -7.76 -1.78
CA TYR A 61 -9.51 -8.79 -1.57
C TYR A 61 -9.86 -9.58 -2.83
N ASP A 62 -9.38 -9.17 -4.02
CA ASP A 62 -9.59 -9.89 -5.28
C ASP A 62 -8.46 -10.91 -5.49
N THR A 63 -8.60 -12.05 -4.81
CA THR A 63 -7.59 -13.11 -4.82
C THR A 63 -7.55 -13.94 -6.11
N HIS A 64 -8.46 -13.73 -7.08
CA HIS A 64 -8.56 -14.59 -8.25
C HIS A 64 -8.84 -13.82 -9.54
N THR A 65 -8.03 -14.06 -10.56
CA THR A 65 -8.32 -13.57 -11.92
C THR A 65 -9.42 -14.41 -12.58
N LYS A 66 -10.14 -13.84 -13.57
CA LYS A 66 -11.13 -14.56 -14.36
C LYS A 66 -10.57 -15.82 -15.03
N ALA A 67 -9.30 -15.79 -15.44
CA ALA A 67 -8.62 -16.95 -16.04
C ALA A 67 -8.39 -18.06 -15.01
N GLN A 68 -8.00 -17.70 -13.79
CA GLN A 68 -7.83 -18.65 -12.68
C GLN A 68 -9.17 -19.31 -12.31
N LEU A 69 -10.24 -18.52 -12.19
CA LEU A 69 -11.59 -19.05 -11.91
C LEU A 69 -12.06 -20.00 -13.02
N LYS A 70 -11.84 -19.66 -14.30
CA LYS A 70 -12.18 -20.52 -15.44
C LYS A 70 -11.38 -21.82 -15.43
N ASN A 71 -10.09 -21.76 -15.10
CA ASN A 71 -9.23 -22.94 -15.00
C ASN A 71 -9.69 -23.84 -13.83
N THR A 72 -9.94 -23.25 -12.66
CA THR A 72 -10.47 -23.96 -11.49
C THR A 72 -11.80 -24.64 -11.81
N TYR A 73 -12.74 -23.94 -12.45
CA TYR A 73 -14.01 -24.52 -12.88
C TYR A 73 -13.83 -25.69 -13.85
N GLY A 74 -12.95 -25.55 -14.85
CA GLY A 74 -12.63 -26.64 -15.78
C GLY A 74 -12.03 -27.87 -15.07
N ARG A 75 -11.18 -27.65 -14.05
CA ARG A 75 -10.59 -28.74 -13.24
C ARG A 75 -11.66 -29.41 -12.37
N VAL A 76 -12.58 -28.67 -11.78
CA VAL A 76 -13.71 -29.20 -11.01
C VAL A 76 -14.59 -30.10 -11.90
N LEU A 77 -14.97 -29.59 -13.08
CA LEU A 77 -15.76 -30.36 -14.03
C LEU A 77 -15.06 -31.67 -14.43
N LYS A 78 -13.76 -31.60 -14.75
CA LYS A 78 -12.96 -32.77 -15.11
C LYS A 78 -12.85 -33.77 -13.96
N SER A 79 -12.60 -33.29 -12.74
CA SER A 79 -12.54 -34.12 -11.53
C SER A 79 -13.88 -34.86 -11.31
N ASN A 80 -14.99 -34.12 -11.39
CA ASN A 80 -16.32 -34.69 -11.16
C ASN A 80 -16.75 -35.71 -12.25
N SER A 81 -16.29 -35.53 -13.50
CA SER A 81 -16.63 -36.46 -14.60
C SER A 81 -15.84 -37.78 -14.56
N GLN A 82 -14.68 -37.80 -13.90
CA GLN A 82 -13.77 -38.95 -13.89
C GLN A 82 -13.74 -39.73 -12.57
N THR A 83 -14.38 -39.22 -11.51
CA THR A 83 -14.37 -39.89 -10.20
C THR A 83 -15.54 -40.85 -10.02
N PRO A 84 -15.28 -42.06 -9.55
CA PRO A 84 -16.35 -42.95 -9.12
C PRO A 84 -17.12 -42.32 -7.94
N THR A 85 -18.36 -42.79 -7.75
CA THR A 85 -19.16 -42.35 -6.62
C THR A 85 -18.58 -42.91 -5.31
N TYR A 86 -18.25 -42.03 -4.38
CA TYR A 86 -17.73 -42.41 -3.08
C TYR A 86 -18.76 -42.16 -1.98
N LYS A 87 -18.78 -43.04 -0.98
CA LYS A 87 -19.36 -42.76 0.32
C LYS A 87 -18.24 -42.22 1.19
N THR A 88 -18.25 -40.90 1.43
CA THR A 88 -17.21 -40.19 2.16
C THR A 88 -17.51 -40.20 3.65
N ASP A 89 -16.47 -40.29 4.46
CA ASP A 89 -16.55 -40.08 5.92
C ASP A 89 -16.88 -38.62 6.22
N MET A 90 -18.04 -38.38 6.84
CA MET A 90 -18.54 -37.06 7.22
C MET A 90 -18.50 -36.84 8.73
N SER A 91 -17.66 -37.61 9.45
CA SER A 91 -17.44 -37.36 10.89
C SER A 91 -16.87 -35.96 11.12
N GLU A 92 -17.11 -35.38 12.29
CA GLU A 92 -16.60 -34.07 12.67
C GLU A 92 -15.07 -33.98 12.52
N ALA A 93 -14.36 -35.05 12.91
CA ALA A 93 -12.91 -35.15 12.77
C ALA A 93 -12.48 -35.14 11.29
N ALA A 94 -13.22 -35.82 10.41
CA ALA A 94 -12.92 -35.83 8.97
C ALA A 94 -13.20 -34.46 8.31
N GLN A 95 -14.28 -33.81 8.74
CA GLN A 95 -14.61 -32.45 8.27
C GLN A 95 -13.53 -31.45 8.71
N LYS A 96 -13.13 -31.45 9.99
CA LYS A 96 -12.06 -30.60 10.49
C LYS A 96 -10.77 -30.79 9.71
N TYR A 97 -10.32 -32.04 9.56
CA TYR A 97 -9.12 -32.36 8.78
C TYR A 97 -9.21 -31.85 7.33
N ALA A 98 -10.37 -32.03 6.68
CA ALA A 98 -10.58 -31.56 5.32
C ALA A 98 -10.58 -30.04 5.20
N ILE A 99 -11.12 -29.32 6.22
CA ILE A 99 -11.10 -27.87 6.30
C ILE A 99 -9.67 -27.38 6.48
N ASP A 100 -8.93 -27.94 7.44
CA ASP A 100 -7.53 -27.57 7.68
C ASP A 100 -6.67 -27.76 6.42
N LEU A 101 -6.85 -28.88 5.72
CA LEU A 101 -6.18 -29.12 4.45
C LEU A 101 -6.56 -28.10 3.36
N LYS A 102 -7.84 -27.78 3.26
CA LYS A 102 -8.34 -26.83 2.26
C LYS A 102 -7.81 -25.43 2.49
N GLU A 103 -7.86 -24.96 3.73
CA GLU A 103 -7.41 -23.61 4.10
C GLU A 103 -5.91 -23.44 3.85
N ASN A 104 -5.09 -24.36 4.33
CA ASN A 104 -3.63 -24.31 4.11
C ASN A 104 -3.25 -24.49 2.64
N ALA A 105 -3.97 -25.33 1.90
CA ALA A 105 -3.76 -25.49 0.46
C ALA A 105 -4.13 -24.22 -0.32
N ARG A 106 -5.21 -23.55 0.07
CA ARG A 106 -5.62 -22.29 -0.53
C ARG A 106 -4.60 -21.17 -0.24
N GLU A 107 -4.11 -21.12 0.98
CA GLU A 107 -3.07 -20.16 1.37
C GLU A 107 -1.78 -20.37 0.56
N LEU A 108 -1.30 -21.62 0.44
CA LEU A 108 -0.15 -21.95 -0.40
C LEU A 108 -0.37 -21.59 -1.87
N SER A 109 -1.57 -21.85 -2.40
CA SER A 109 -1.91 -21.47 -3.77
C SER A 109 -1.91 -19.95 -3.97
N ASN A 110 -2.39 -19.17 -2.97
CA ASN A 110 -2.34 -17.71 -3.01
C ASN A 110 -0.90 -17.19 -3.00
N ILE A 111 -0.06 -17.67 -2.09
CA ILE A 111 1.37 -17.32 -2.03
C ILE A 111 2.04 -17.63 -3.38
N ALA A 112 1.81 -18.82 -3.95
CA ALA A 112 2.38 -19.21 -5.23
C ALA A 112 1.87 -18.33 -6.39
N ASN A 113 0.63 -17.84 -6.33
CA ASN A 113 0.07 -16.90 -7.31
C ASN A 113 0.68 -15.50 -7.19
N GLU A 114 0.89 -14.99 -5.97
CA GLU A 114 1.53 -13.70 -5.73
C GLU A 114 2.96 -13.67 -6.26
N LEU A 115 3.66 -14.81 -6.18
CA LEU A 115 4.99 -14.99 -6.73
C LEU A 115 5.01 -15.21 -8.25
N SER A 116 3.86 -15.24 -8.90
CA SER A 116 3.74 -15.42 -10.36
C SER A 116 3.55 -14.05 -11.03
N GLY A 117 4.21 -13.85 -12.18
CA GLY A 117 4.00 -12.66 -13.00
C GLY A 117 2.55 -12.51 -13.48
N SER A 118 2.20 -11.33 -13.94
CA SER A 118 0.85 -10.99 -14.46
C SER A 118 0.40 -11.88 -15.62
N ASP A 119 1.33 -12.49 -16.31
CA ASP A 119 1.15 -13.46 -17.41
C ASP A 119 1.12 -14.91 -16.94
N GLY A 120 1.33 -15.17 -15.63
CA GLY A 120 1.41 -16.50 -15.04
C GLY A 120 2.68 -17.28 -15.40
N HIS A 121 3.64 -16.63 -16.03
CA HIS A 121 4.92 -17.21 -16.42
C HIS A 121 6.07 -16.66 -15.55
N GLY A 122 6.74 -17.57 -14.85
CA GLY A 122 7.91 -17.26 -14.03
C GLY A 122 7.58 -16.68 -12.64
N MET A 123 8.61 -16.50 -11.84
CA MET A 123 8.53 -15.78 -10.57
C MET A 123 8.86 -14.31 -10.83
N VAL A 124 8.04 -13.40 -10.28
CA VAL A 124 8.31 -11.97 -10.33
C VAL A 124 9.12 -11.59 -9.11
N PHE A 125 10.25 -10.95 -9.38
CA PHE A 125 11.17 -10.52 -8.35
C PHE A 125 11.02 -9.03 -8.13
N LYS A 126 11.02 -8.64 -6.87
CA LYS A 126 11.16 -7.24 -6.51
C LYS A 126 12.60 -6.82 -6.83
N LYS A 127 12.74 -5.73 -7.54
CA LYS A 127 14.01 -5.04 -7.71
C LYS A 127 14.12 -3.94 -6.67
N SER A 128 15.32 -3.72 -6.16
CA SER A 128 15.66 -2.58 -5.32
C SER A 128 16.56 -1.63 -6.10
N ALA A 129 16.39 -0.34 -5.86
CA ALA A 129 17.32 0.67 -6.36
C ALA A 129 18.45 0.82 -5.35
N VAL A 130 19.69 0.73 -5.83
CA VAL A 130 20.88 0.87 -5.00
C VAL A 130 21.69 2.05 -5.52
N SER A 131 22.05 2.97 -4.61
CA SER A 131 22.95 4.08 -4.88
C SER A 131 24.39 3.69 -4.50
N ASP A 132 25.35 4.10 -5.30
CA ASP A 132 26.79 3.98 -4.96
C ASP A 132 27.22 5.05 -3.94
N ASN A 133 26.40 6.10 -3.71
CA ASN A 133 26.60 7.13 -2.70
C ASN A 133 25.32 7.35 -1.88
N PRO A 134 24.94 6.44 -0.98
CA PRO A 134 23.69 6.54 -0.23
C PRO A 134 23.65 7.69 0.78
N ASP A 135 24.81 8.24 1.19
CA ASP A 135 24.88 9.40 2.07
C ASP A 135 24.40 10.69 1.39
N ALA A 136 24.50 10.75 0.06
CA ALA A 136 24.06 11.90 -0.71
C ALA A 136 22.71 11.67 -1.39
N VAL A 137 22.51 10.50 -1.98
CA VAL A 137 21.30 10.17 -2.76
C VAL A 137 20.85 8.76 -2.43
N THR A 138 19.62 8.63 -1.95
CA THR A 138 18.96 7.33 -1.83
C THR A 138 17.87 7.17 -2.87
N ALA A 139 17.62 5.95 -3.28
CA ALA A 139 16.57 5.64 -4.23
C ALA A 139 15.78 4.40 -3.82
N THR A 140 14.49 4.43 -4.09
CA THR A 140 13.59 3.28 -3.94
C THR A 140 12.94 2.98 -5.28
N PHE A 141 12.92 1.72 -5.67
CA PHE A 141 12.24 1.29 -6.87
C PHE A 141 10.74 1.15 -6.59
N ILE A 142 9.91 1.88 -7.34
CA ILE A 142 8.45 1.89 -7.21
C ILE A 142 7.74 1.43 -8.51
N GLY A 143 8.53 1.08 -9.52
CA GLY A 143 8.04 0.61 -10.82
C GLY A 143 7.57 -0.85 -10.80
N ASP A 144 7.12 -1.32 -11.97
CA ASP A 144 6.79 -2.73 -12.17
C ASP A 144 8.06 -3.52 -12.49
N SER A 145 8.39 -4.47 -11.62
CA SER A 145 9.57 -5.32 -11.76
C SER A 145 9.57 -6.18 -13.04
N SER A 146 8.40 -6.43 -13.62
CA SER A 146 8.27 -7.25 -14.83
C SER A 146 8.74 -6.54 -16.10
N SER A 147 8.79 -5.20 -16.08
CA SER A 147 9.19 -4.34 -17.20
C SER A 147 10.43 -3.49 -16.92
N ALA A 148 11.12 -3.76 -15.82
CA ALA A 148 12.31 -3.01 -15.45
C ALA A 148 13.52 -3.52 -16.23
N ASP A 149 13.91 -2.76 -17.26
CA ASP A 149 15.22 -2.90 -17.91
C ASP A 149 16.33 -2.52 -16.90
N ASP A 150 17.56 -2.97 -17.14
CA ASP A 150 18.75 -2.59 -16.37
C ASP A 150 19.08 -1.10 -16.59
N THR A 151 18.20 -0.25 -16.06
CA THR A 151 18.33 1.20 -16.20
C THR A 151 19.21 1.72 -15.06
N SER A 152 20.32 2.35 -15.40
CA SER A 152 21.12 3.13 -14.45
C SER A 152 20.81 4.62 -14.62
N LEU A 153 20.83 5.37 -13.51
CA LEU A 153 20.67 6.80 -13.48
C LEU A 153 21.87 7.44 -12.79
N ASP A 154 22.52 8.37 -13.49
CA ASP A 154 23.59 9.19 -12.92
C ASP A 154 22.99 10.51 -12.41
N ILE A 155 23.09 10.76 -11.11
CA ILE A 155 22.51 11.92 -10.45
C ILE A 155 23.60 12.75 -9.78
N GLU A 156 23.68 14.02 -10.15
CA GLU A 156 24.55 15.00 -9.52
C GLU A 156 23.68 16.04 -8.81
N VAL A 157 23.82 16.16 -7.49
CA VAL A 157 23.08 17.13 -6.66
C VAL A 157 23.99 18.31 -6.37
N ARG A 158 23.65 19.49 -6.92
CA ARG A 158 24.39 20.73 -6.72
C ARG A 158 23.91 21.54 -5.55
N GLN A 159 22.60 21.50 -5.31
CA GLN A 159 21.93 22.23 -4.24
C GLN A 159 20.71 21.44 -3.75
N LEU A 160 20.53 21.41 -2.43
CA LEU A 160 19.33 20.87 -1.83
C LEU A 160 18.20 21.91 -1.79
N ALA A 161 16.96 21.45 -1.81
CA ALA A 161 15.83 22.28 -1.49
C ALA A 161 15.87 22.62 0.01
N THR A 162 15.58 23.90 0.32
CA THR A 162 15.57 24.43 1.69
C THR A 162 14.20 24.95 2.08
N SER A 163 13.85 24.80 3.36
CA SER A 163 12.67 25.38 3.97
C SER A 163 12.81 26.90 4.16
N GLN A 164 11.68 27.58 4.37
CA GLN A 164 11.69 28.96 4.86
C GLN A 164 11.80 28.94 6.36
N ILE A 165 12.70 29.79 6.90
CA ILE A 165 12.82 30.02 8.34
C ILE A 165 12.65 31.51 8.60
N ASN A 166 11.70 31.84 9.47
CA ASN A 166 11.58 33.17 10.08
C ASN A 166 12.12 33.06 11.50
N THR A 167 13.17 33.80 11.80
CA THR A 167 13.72 33.93 13.16
C THR A 167 13.40 35.31 13.69
N GLY A 168 12.63 35.39 14.76
CA GLY A 168 12.25 36.58 15.43
C GLY A 168 13.45 37.33 16.04
N HIS A 169 13.16 38.44 16.70
CA HIS A 169 14.18 39.17 17.47
C HIS A 169 14.50 38.41 18.76
N TYR A 170 15.79 38.36 19.10
CA TYR A 170 16.24 37.83 20.38
C TYR A 170 15.93 38.84 21.48
N LEU A 171 15.03 38.48 22.39
CA LEU A 171 14.54 39.34 23.48
C LEU A 171 14.95 38.75 24.83
N GLN A 172 15.14 39.61 25.83
CA GLN A 172 15.38 39.16 27.20
C GLN A 172 14.18 38.33 27.69
N PRO A 173 14.37 37.05 28.10
CA PRO A 173 13.28 36.12 28.36
C PRO A 173 12.32 36.60 29.46
N ASN A 174 12.84 37.20 30.53
CA ASN A 174 12.07 37.63 31.68
C ASN A 174 11.53 39.07 31.56
N SER A 175 11.83 39.78 30.48
CA SER A 175 11.32 41.14 30.24
C SER A 175 9.91 41.09 29.65
N ARG A 176 9.18 42.19 29.86
CA ARG A 176 7.85 42.43 29.30
C ARG A 176 7.96 43.57 28.33
N THR A 177 7.94 43.27 27.03
CA THR A 177 8.20 44.25 25.98
C THR A 177 6.90 44.80 25.38
N VAL A 178 5.82 44.04 25.45
CA VAL A 178 4.51 44.42 24.91
C VAL A 178 3.50 44.64 26.04
N LYS A 179 2.48 45.46 25.78
CA LYS A 179 1.39 45.74 26.72
C LYS A 179 0.44 44.54 26.82
N PRO A 180 -0.20 44.30 27.97
CA PRO A 180 -1.27 43.30 28.08
C PRO A 180 -2.45 43.62 27.15
N GLY A 181 -3.15 42.59 26.72
CA GLY A 181 -4.37 42.67 25.92
C GLY A 181 -4.41 41.70 24.77
N ASP A 182 -5.45 41.79 23.94
CA ASP A 182 -5.68 40.91 22.82
C ASP A 182 -4.89 41.32 21.58
N TYR A 183 -4.27 40.37 20.94
CA TYR A 183 -3.46 40.54 19.74
C TYR A 183 -3.90 39.57 18.68
N SER A 184 -3.74 39.93 17.41
CA SER A 184 -3.98 39.05 16.29
C SER A 184 -3.01 39.27 15.13
N PHE A 185 -2.73 38.26 14.38
CA PHE A 185 -1.98 38.36 13.12
C PHE A 185 -2.47 37.37 12.09
N ASP A 186 -2.30 37.71 10.83
CA ASP A 186 -2.60 36.84 9.68
C ASP A 186 -1.34 36.13 9.22
N LEU A 187 -1.44 34.81 9.09
CA LEU A 187 -0.43 33.95 8.50
C LEU A 187 -0.93 33.44 7.18
N ASN A 188 -0.27 33.80 6.10
CA ASN A 188 -0.62 33.36 4.74
C ASN A 188 0.30 32.25 4.32
N ILE A 189 -0.26 31.06 4.01
CA ILE A 189 0.45 29.88 3.49
C ILE A 189 -0.45 29.18 2.47
N ASN A 190 0.10 28.69 1.36
CA ASN A 190 -0.62 27.95 0.33
C ASN A 190 -1.90 28.64 -0.20
N ASN A 191 -1.90 29.97 -0.33
CA ASN A 191 -3.06 30.79 -0.71
C ASN A 191 -4.21 30.81 0.31
N LEU A 192 -4.00 30.29 1.50
CA LEU A 192 -4.91 30.38 2.63
C LEU A 192 -4.39 31.39 3.62
N THR A 193 -5.30 32.12 4.25
CA THR A 193 -5.01 33.03 5.36
C THR A 193 -5.56 32.40 6.63
N TYR A 194 -4.69 32.29 7.62
CA TYR A 194 -5.04 31.84 8.96
C TYR A 194 -4.88 33.01 9.92
N GLU A 195 -5.95 33.35 10.59
CA GLU A 195 -5.93 34.37 11.65
C GLU A 195 -5.59 33.70 12.97
N PHE A 196 -4.57 34.22 13.65
CA PHE A 196 -4.15 33.81 14.98
C PHE A 196 -4.50 34.88 15.98
N GLN A 197 -5.39 34.59 16.92
CA GLN A 197 -5.81 35.44 18.01
C GLN A 197 -5.27 34.87 19.33
N PHE A 198 -4.76 35.76 20.18
CA PHE A 198 -4.24 35.39 21.50
C PHE A 198 -4.26 36.60 22.43
N ASN A 199 -4.34 36.31 23.72
CA ASN A 199 -4.27 37.31 24.77
C ASN A 199 -2.87 37.34 25.40
N VAL A 200 -2.38 38.50 25.80
CA VAL A 200 -1.16 38.71 26.59
C VAL A 200 -1.57 39.22 27.96
N ASP A 201 -1.22 38.45 29.00
CA ASP A 201 -1.52 38.78 30.39
C ASP A 201 -0.46 39.72 30.98
N GLU A 202 -0.82 40.47 32.06
CA GLU A 202 0.08 41.42 32.72
C GLU A 202 1.36 40.79 33.27
N GLU A 203 1.33 39.49 33.59
CA GLU A 203 2.47 38.81 34.21
C GLU A 203 3.31 38.05 33.17
N GLU A 204 2.89 37.95 31.91
CA GLU A 204 3.61 37.17 30.87
C GLU A 204 4.90 37.86 30.43
N SER A 205 5.96 37.08 30.46
CA SER A 205 7.28 37.48 29.96
C SER A 205 7.40 37.22 28.45
N ASN A 206 8.47 37.76 27.82
CA ASN A 206 8.75 37.54 26.42
C ASN A 206 8.85 36.02 26.08
N SER A 207 9.51 35.25 26.97
CA SER A 207 9.62 33.78 26.78
C SER A 207 8.27 33.08 26.88
N ASP A 208 7.37 33.53 27.78
CA ASP A 208 6.03 32.95 27.91
C ASP A 208 5.22 33.19 26.65
N ILE A 209 5.27 34.40 26.09
CA ILE A 209 4.59 34.80 24.86
C ILE A 209 5.15 33.99 23.66
N GLN A 210 6.48 33.89 23.51
CA GLN A 210 7.11 33.11 22.43
C GLN A 210 6.72 31.64 22.51
N ASN A 211 6.71 31.04 23.70
CA ASN A 211 6.27 29.68 23.92
C ASN A 211 4.76 29.49 23.66
N LYS A 212 3.93 30.49 24.00
CA LYS A 212 2.50 30.50 23.68
C LYS A 212 2.28 30.48 22.17
N LEU A 213 2.97 31.37 21.44
CA LEU A 213 2.91 31.45 19.98
C LEU A 213 3.39 30.13 19.31
N ALA A 214 4.52 29.60 19.81
CA ALA A 214 5.02 28.30 19.27
C ALA A 214 3.97 27.20 19.44
N ARG A 215 3.36 27.09 20.61
CA ARG A 215 2.27 26.10 20.83
C ARG A 215 1.05 26.36 19.96
N LEU A 216 0.69 27.65 19.75
CA LEU A 216 -0.47 28.01 18.94
C LEU A 216 -0.26 27.62 17.48
N ILE A 217 0.90 27.97 16.90
CA ILE A 217 1.26 27.64 15.53
C ILE A 217 1.35 26.10 15.35
N ASN A 218 2.04 25.38 16.24
CA ASN A 218 2.19 23.93 16.13
C ASN A 218 0.84 23.18 16.24
N ARG A 219 -0.07 23.66 17.09
CA ARG A 219 -1.41 23.07 17.22
C ARG A 219 -2.30 23.27 16.00
N SER A 220 -2.06 24.32 15.23
CA SER A 220 -2.85 24.59 14.01
C SER A 220 -2.60 23.59 12.88
N ASN A 221 -1.47 22.86 12.93
CA ASN A 221 -1.09 21.81 11.95
C ASN A 221 -1.21 22.27 10.49
N ILE A 222 -0.73 23.47 10.20
CA ILE A 222 -0.81 24.12 8.88
C ILE A 222 0.44 23.92 8.03
N GLY A 223 1.34 23.02 8.42
CA GLY A 223 2.61 22.77 7.72
C GLY A 223 3.73 23.73 8.16
N LEU A 224 3.68 24.21 9.41
CA LEU A 224 4.71 25.02 10.06
C LEU A 224 5.10 24.41 11.39
N ASN A 225 6.39 24.48 11.70
CA ASN A 225 6.98 24.13 12.99
C ASN A 225 7.51 25.37 13.66
N ALA A 226 7.04 25.66 14.86
CA ALA A 226 7.50 26.79 15.67
C ALA A 226 8.25 26.31 16.91
N SER A 227 9.38 26.91 17.18
CA SER A 227 10.23 26.61 18.34
C SER A 227 10.84 27.90 18.91
N VAL A 228 11.22 27.87 20.17
CA VAL A 228 11.94 28.97 20.80
C VAL A 228 13.40 28.60 20.90
N SER A 229 14.29 29.42 20.33
CA SER A 229 15.74 29.28 20.41
C SER A 229 16.32 30.30 21.36
N GLU A 230 17.48 29.99 21.95
CA GLU A 230 18.23 30.82 22.85
C GLU A 230 19.59 31.20 22.24
N ASP A 231 20.00 32.46 22.35
CA ASP A 231 21.32 32.91 21.93
C ASP A 231 22.37 32.68 23.04
N SER A 232 23.64 32.98 22.73
CA SER A 232 24.75 32.83 23.69
C SER A 232 24.66 33.75 24.89
N LEU A 233 23.78 34.75 24.86
CA LEU A 233 23.57 35.73 25.94
C LEU A 233 22.33 35.39 26.78
N GLY A 234 21.63 34.29 26.46
CA GLY A 234 20.42 33.85 27.14
C GLY A 234 19.15 34.60 26.69
N ASN A 235 19.18 35.32 25.55
CA ASN A 235 17.96 35.88 24.97
C ASN A 235 17.23 34.85 24.14
N THR A 236 15.92 34.96 24.08
CA THR A 236 15.07 34.00 23.36
C THR A 236 14.43 34.60 22.12
N ALA A 237 14.29 33.81 21.06
CA ALA A 237 13.62 34.17 19.82
C ALA A 237 12.67 33.07 19.37
N LEU A 238 11.54 33.44 18.78
CA LEU A 238 10.64 32.52 18.13
C LEU A 238 11.15 32.20 16.73
N ASN A 239 11.38 30.93 16.43
CA ASN A 239 11.67 30.41 15.10
C ASN A 239 10.43 29.75 14.52
N ILE A 240 10.11 30.05 13.29
CA ILE A 240 9.01 29.46 12.54
C ILE A 240 9.61 28.89 11.25
N GLU A 241 9.51 27.59 11.06
CA GLU A 241 10.04 26.88 9.91
C GLU A 241 8.90 26.20 9.12
N SER A 242 8.98 26.23 7.80
CA SER A 242 8.01 25.52 6.95
C SER A 242 8.39 24.05 6.78
N ASP A 243 7.39 23.16 6.84
CA ASP A 243 7.56 21.75 6.48
C ASP A 243 7.89 21.59 4.99
N MET A 244 7.33 22.49 4.18
CA MET A 244 7.60 22.53 2.75
C MET A 244 8.93 23.22 2.45
N THR A 245 9.59 22.75 1.40
CA THR A 245 10.80 23.37 0.85
C THR A 245 10.51 23.95 -0.54
N GLY A 246 11.47 24.68 -1.07
CA GLY A 246 11.43 25.20 -2.43
C GLY A 246 10.52 26.41 -2.63
N VAL A 247 10.63 26.98 -3.80
CA VAL A 247 9.86 28.18 -4.20
C VAL A 247 9.22 28.01 -5.57
N SER A 248 8.10 28.69 -5.76
CA SER A 248 7.54 28.93 -7.09
C SER A 248 8.13 30.20 -7.70
N VAL A 249 8.24 30.24 -9.02
CA VAL A 249 8.68 31.43 -9.76
C VAL A 249 7.85 32.68 -9.42
N ILE A 250 6.61 32.52 -8.98
CA ILE A 250 5.66 33.61 -8.70
C ILE A 250 5.73 34.06 -7.24
N LYS A 251 6.11 33.19 -6.32
CA LYS A 251 6.11 33.46 -4.88
C LYS A 251 7.47 33.11 -4.28
N PRO A 252 8.22 34.12 -3.82
CA PRO A 252 9.57 33.94 -3.25
C PRO A 252 9.54 33.38 -1.83
N THR A 253 8.38 33.31 -1.19
CA THR A 253 8.19 32.85 0.18
C THR A 253 7.09 31.79 0.25
N ILE A 254 7.24 30.82 1.16
CA ILE A 254 6.24 29.78 1.42
C ILE A 254 5.11 30.34 2.28
N PHE A 255 5.47 31.09 3.32
CA PHE A 255 4.51 31.78 4.19
C PHE A 255 4.93 33.22 4.47
N ASN A 256 3.97 34.05 4.85
CA ASN A 256 4.24 35.38 5.36
C ASN A 256 3.28 35.69 6.51
N ILE A 257 3.75 36.56 7.42
CA ILE A 257 2.99 37.03 8.58
C ILE A 257 2.73 38.50 8.39
N ARG A 258 1.49 38.93 8.64
CA ARG A 258 1.03 40.32 8.52
C ARG A 258 0.15 40.68 9.70
N PRO A 259 0.09 41.96 10.06
CA PRO A 259 -0.87 42.40 11.05
C PRO A 259 -2.29 42.17 10.54
N ASN A 260 -3.15 41.67 11.43
CA ASN A 260 -4.58 41.59 11.14
C ASN A 260 -5.18 43.00 11.16
N ASN A 261 -5.95 43.29 10.11
CA ASN A 261 -6.61 44.58 9.92
C ASN A 261 -8.10 44.55 10.26
N ASP A 262 -8.62 43.40 10.64
CA ASP A 262 -10.03 43.26 10.97
C ASP A 262 -10.29 44.05 12.26
N ILE A 263 -11.00 45.17 12.10
CA ILE A 263 -11.48 45.98 13.22
C ILE A 263 -12.52 45.09 13.90
N GLN A 264 -12.24 44.65 15.13
CA GLN A 264 -13.27 44.11 16.00
C GLN A 264 -14.23 45.22 16.37
N THR A 265 -15.21 45.46 15.48
CA THR A 265 -16.29 46.44 15.68
C THR A 265 -17.23 46.07 16.82
N ASP A 266 -17.06 44.89 17.40
CA ASP A 266 -17.92 44.35 18.45
C ASP A 266 -17.41 44.55 19.87
N ASN A 267 -16.28 45.23 20.06
CA ASN A 267 -15.87 45.61 21.42
C ASN A 267 -16.68 46.83 21.87
N PRO A 268 -17.69 46.68 22.76
CA PRO A 268 -18.54 47.79 23.23
C PRO A 268 -17.78 48.84 24.03
N ASP A 269 -16.56 48.57 24.45
CA ASP A 269 -15.71 49.46 25.25
C ASP A 269 -14.65 50.22 24.41
N PHE A 270 -14.66 50.02 23.05
CA PHE A 270 -13.73 50.75 22.16
C PHE A 270 -14.10 52.25 22.09
N VAL A 271 -13.20 53.10 22.47
CA VAL A 271 -13.38 54.57 22.41
C VAL A 271 -12.45 55.12 21.34
N GLU A 272 -13.03 55.54 20.21
CA GLU A 272 -12.28 56.14 19.09
C GLU A 272 -11.50 57.36 19.56
N GLY A 273 -10.18 57.38 19.35
CA GLY A 273 -9.24 58.44 19.74
C GLY A 273 -8.58 58.27 21.10
N PHE A 274 -8.97 57.28 21.91
CA PHE A 274 -8.31 56.92 23.17
C PHE A 274 -7.66 55.54 23.15
N ASP A 275 -8.20 54.61 22.37
CA ASP A 275 -7.63 53.28 22.23
C ASP A 275 -6.68 53.24 21.04
N GLU A 276 -5.53 52.58 21.22
CA GLU A 276 -4.56 52.33 20.16
C GLU A 276 -5.24 51.57 19.05
N PRO A 277 -5.16 52.03 17.76
CA PRO A 277 -5.77 51.31 16.68
C PRO A 277 -5.29 49.83 16.64
N THR A 278 -6.18 48.87 16.55
CA THR A 278 -5.88 47.46 16.61
C THR A 278 -4.78 47.07 15.58
N MET A 279 -4.79 47.69 14.41
CA MET A 279 -3.78 47.51 13.39
C MET A 279 -2.38 47.97 13.84
N GLU A 280 -2.28 49.14 14.45
CA GLU A 280 -1.01 49.70 14.93
C GLU A 280 -0.44 48.84 16.07
N LYS A 281 -1.30 48.40 16.98
CA LYS A 281 -0.95 47.52 18.09
C LYS A 281 -0.43 46.15 17.56
N ASN A 282 -1.11 45.54 16.58
CA ASN A 282 -0.70 44.30 15.98
C ASN A 282 0.58 44.45 15.15
N THR A 283 0.76 45.55 14.44
CA THR A 283 1.99 45.87 13.70
C THR A 283 3.17 46.00 14.67
N ASN A 284 3.03 46.78 15.73
CA ASN A 284 4.06 46.94 16.76
C ASN A 284 4.44 45.60 17.43
N PHE A 285 3.46 44.70 17.60
CA PHE A 285 3.71 43.36 18.13
C PHE A 285 4.58 42.54 17.19
N ILE A 286 4.22 42.46 15.88
CA ILE A 286 4.96 41.71 14.86
C ILE A 286 6.38 42.27 14.74
N GLU A 287 6.54 43.59 14.67
CA GLU A 287 7.85 44.22 14.58
C GLU A 287 8.71 43.98 15.84
N THR A 288 8.11 44.06 17.04
CA THR A 288 8.83 43.83 18.30
C THR A 288 9.38 42.42 18.38
N TYR A 289 8.57 41.40 18.01
CA TYR A 289 8.99 40.03 18.02
C TYR A 289 9.71 39.61 16.74
N GLY A 290 9.65 40.40 15.66
CA GLY A 290 10.27 40.11 14.37
C GLY A 290 9.69 38.88 13.68
N LEU A 291 8.37 38.67 13.80
CA LEU A 291 7.72 37.45 13.30
C LEU A 291 7.73 37.33 11.77
N ASP A 292 7.75 38.44 11.08
CA ASP A 292 7.78 38.54 9.61
C ASP A 292 9.20 38.46 9.03
N ARG A 293 10.23 38.42 9.89
CA ARG A 293 11.63 38.45 9.50
C ARG A 293 12.08 37.11 8.94
N VAL A 294 12.22 37.01 7.60
CA VAL A 294 12.78 35.86 6.94
C VAL A 294 14.31 35.82 7.10
N THR A 295 14.82 34.84 7.80
CA THR A 295 16.27 34.64 8.02
C THR A 295 16.84 33.60 7.03
N GLN A 296 16.02 32.67 6.59
CA GLN A 296 16.36 31.75 5.51
C GLN A 296 15.22 31.72 4.47
N TYR A 297 15.55 32.11 3.25
CA TYR A 297 14.62 31.99 2.14
C TYR A 297 14.55 30.53 1.68
N PRO A 298 13.37 30.06 1.27
CA PRO A 298 13.24 28.75 0.69
C PRO A 298 13.96 28.70 -0.66
N GLY A 299 14.57 27.57 -0.98
CA GLY A 299 15.32 27.33 -2.21
C GLY A 299 14.98 26.00 -2.85
N ASN A 300 15.02 25.93 -4.17
CA ASN A 300 14.81 24.69 -4.90
C ASN A 300 16.05 23.82 -4.89
N ALA A 301 15.86 22.50 -4.92
CA ALA A 301 16.93 21.58 -5.28
C ALA A 301 17.35 21.80 -6.74
N ILE A 302 18.65 21.81 -6.98
CA ILE A 302 19.25 21.85 -8.32
C ILE A 302 20.09 20.60 -8.50
N PHE A 303 19.76 19.80 -9.48
CA PHE A 303 20.40 18.52 -9.73
C PHE A 303 20.43 18.22 -11.24
N SER A 304 21.26 17.28 -11.66
CA SER A 304 21.21 16.72 -13.00
C SER A 304 20.91 15.24 -13.00
N ILE A 305 20.22 14.76 -14.02
CA ILE A 305 19.95 13.35 -14.27
C ILE A 305 20.53 13.01 -15.65
N ASN A 306 21.48 12.09 -15.68
CA ASN A 306 22.18 11.72 -16.91
C ASN A 306 22.75 12.95 -17.66
N GLY A 307 23.21 13.96 -16.91
CA GLY A 307 23.76 15.22 -17.44
C GLY A 307 22.71 16.28 -17.79
N GLU A 308 21.40 15.99 -17.70
CA GLU A 308 20.34 16.99 -17.89
C GLU A 308 20.04 17.71 -16.58
N GLU A 309 20.19 19.03 -16.54
CA GLU A 309 19.91 19.85 -15.36
C GLU A 309 18.41 19.99 -15.13
N ARG A 310 18.00 19.83 -13.88
CA ARG A 310 16.61 19.89 -13.40
C ARG A 310 16.55 20.62 -12.07
N SER A 311 15.34 21.10 -11.75
CA SER A 311 15.05 21.74 -10.48
C SER A 311 13.76 21.19 -9.88
N SER A 312 13.74 21.03 -8.56
CA SER A 312 12.57 20.56 -7.80
C SER A 312 12.38 21.41 -6.54
N ALA A 313 11.14 21.64 -6.17
CA ALA A 313 10.82 22.28 -4.89
C ALA A 313 11.01 21.33 -3.67
N SER A 314 11.21 20.05 -3.90
CA SER A 314 11.43 19.05 -2.85
C SER A 314 12.74 18.30 -3.08
N ASN A 315 13.35 17.83 -1.99
CA ASN A 315 14.45 16.88 -2.00
C ASN A 315 13.99 15.46 -2.32
N ASP A 316 12.69 15.19 -2.23
CA ASP A 316 12.08 13.92 -2.62
C ASP A 316 11.42 14.08 -3.99
N ILE A 317 11.88 13.29 -4.95
CA ILE A 317 11.40 13.34 -6.34
C ILE A 317 11.03 11.96 -6.85
N THR A 318 10.12 11.94 -7.81
CA THR A 318 9.77 10.70 -8.52
C THR A 318 10.14 10.82 -9.99
N ILE A 319 10.94 9.87 -10.48
CA ILE A 319 11.37 9.82 -11.87
C ILE A 319 10.62 8.71 -12.60
N ASN A 320 9.96 9.08 -13.71
CA ASN A 320 9.24 8.18 -14.62
C ASN A 320 8.25 7.22 -13.94
N LYS A 321 7.82 7.51 -12.70
CA LYS A 321 7.03 6.59 -11.85
C LYS A 321 7.76 5.27 -11.56
N THR A 322 9.06 5.23 -11.71
CA THR A 322 9.90 4.04 -11.55
C THR A 322 10.79 4.16 -10.32
N PHE A 323 11.32 5.35 -10.07
CA PHE A 323 12.21 5.62 -8.95
C PHE A 323 11.63 6.74 -8.07
N ALA A 324 11.56 6.50 -6.77
CA ALA A 324 11.46 7.54 -5.76
C ALA A 324 12.86 7.81 -5.23
N ILE A 325 13.34 9.04 -5.34
CA ILE A 325 14.71 9.45 -5.02
C ILE A 325 14.66 10.54 -3.97
N SER A 326 15.51 10.40 -2.95
CA SER A 326 15.66 11.39 -1.87
C SER A 326 17.11 11.90 -1.85
N PHE A 327 17.24 13.23 -1.86
CA PHE A 327 18.52 13.93 -1.77
C PHE A 327 18.81 14.30 -0.31
N HIS A 328 19.97 13.89 0.20
CA HIS A 328 20.39 14.16 1.56
C HIS A 328 21.56 15.13 1.62
N ASN A 329 22.46 15.08 0.64
CA ASN A 329 23.62 15.95 0.54
C ASN A 329 23.91 16.31 -0.93
N THR A 330 24.73 17.33 -1.11
CA THR A 330 25.31 17.64 -2.43
C THR A 330 26.37 16.61 -2.80
N THR A 331 26.58 16.42 -4.10
CA THR A 331 27.53 15.43 -4.61
C THR A 331 28.70 16.11 -5.30
N ASP A 332 29.92 15.63 -5.07
CA ASP A 332 31.11 16.08 -5.80
C ASP A 332 31.26 15.38 -7.16
N LYS A 333 30.71 14.18 -7.26
CA LYS A 333 30.64 13.35 -8.47
C LYS A 333 29.23 12.78 -8.60
N PRO A 334 28.77 12.50 -9.83
CA PRO A 334 27.46 11.87 -10.00
C PRO A 334 27.36 10.59 -9.18
N ALA A 335 26.26 10.44 -8.45
CA ALA A 335 25.86 9.20 -7.79
C ALA A 335 25.13 8.32 -8.80
N THR A 336 25.57 7.08 -8.96
CA THR A 336 24.95 6.13 -9.88
C THR A 336 23.92 5.29 -9.13
N ILE A 337 22.67 5.39 -9.54
CA ILE A 337 21.58 4.55 -9.07
C ILE A 337 21.41 3.41 -10.07
N SER A 338 21.50 2.18 -9.60
CA SER A 338 21.31 0.97 -10.39
C SER A 338 20.21 0.10 -9.79
N LEU A 339 19.53 -0.67 -10.65
CA LEU A 339 18.60 -1.69 -10.20
C LEU A 339 19.35 -2.98 -9.90
N LYS A 340 19.07 -3.55 -8.74
CA LYS A 340 19.53 -4.89 -8.35
C LYS A 340 18.35 -5.71 -7.87
N ASP A 341 18.50 -7.03 -7.93
CA ASP A 341 17.52 -7.91 -7.32
C ASP A 341 17.51 -7.68 -5.79
N ASP A 342 16.31 -7.51 -5.24
CA ASP A 342 16.13 -7.30 -3.80
C ASP A 342 16.26 -8.64 -3.07
N ALA A 343 17.49 -8.94 -2.63
CA ALA A 343 17.81 -10.21 -1.98
C ALA A 343 16.99 -10.48 -0.72
N ASP A 344 16.66 -9.45 0.04
CA ASP A 344 15.91 -9.60 1.29
C ASP A 344 14.43 -9.91 0.98
N SER A 345 13.81 -9.17 0.07
CA SER A 345 12.44 -9.42 -0.39
C SER A 345 12.29 -10.78 -1.06
N ILE A 346 13.29 -11.19 -1.85
CA ILE A 346 13.35 -12.51 -2.49
C ILE A 346 13.43 -13.61 -1.44
N THR A 347 14.32 -13.45 -0.45
CA THR A 347 14.47 -14.42 0.64
C THR A 347 13.20 -14.54 1.46
N GLU A 348 12.51 -13.43 1.73
CA GLU A 348 11.21 -13.41 2.41
C GLU A 348 10.16 -14.17 1.61
N SER A 349 10.04 -13.88 0.31
CA SER A 349 9.10 -14.54 -0.60
C SER A 349 9.32 -16.05 -0.69
N ILE A 350 10.59 -16.48 -0.77
CA ILE A 350 10.95 -17.92 -0.75
C ILE A 350 10.60 -18.54 0.62
N THR A 351 10.85 -17.82 1.70
CA THR A 351 10.53 -18.27 3.06
C THR A 351 9.02 -18.44 3.25
N GLU A 352 8.21 -17.53 2.73
CA GLU A 352 6.74 -17.64 2.77
C GLU A 352 6.24 -18.85 1.98
N LEU A 353 6.78 -19.06 0.76
CA LEU A 353 6.44 -20.23 -0.06
C LEU A 353 6.76 -21.54 0.66
N VAL A 354 7.96 -21.62 1.23
CA VAL A 354 8.41 -22.79 2.00
C VAL A 354 7.56 -22.99 3.25
N SER A 355 7.21 -21.94 3.96
CA SER A 355 6.35 -22.00 5.14
C SER A 355 4.95 -22.50 4.80
N GLY A 356 4.36 -22.02 3.70
CA GLY A 356 3.07 -22.49 3.20
C GLY A 356 3.10 -23.98 2.84
N TYR A 357 4.17 -24.42 2.17
CA TYR A 357 4.40 -25.85 1.86
C TYR A 357 4.55 -26.68 3.13
N ASN A 358 5.39 -26.25 4.08
CA ASN A 358 5.66 -26.96 5.33
C ASN A 358 4.40 -27.14 6.19
N ARG A 359 3.47 -26.18 6.18
CA ARG A 359 2.19 -26.32 6.86
C ARG A 359 1.39 -27.52 6.35
N LEU A 360 1.32 -27.71 5.04
CA LEU A 360 0.64 -28.87 4.46
C LEU A 360 1.36 -30.19 4.77
N VAL A 361 2.69 -30.19 4.73
CA VAL A 361 3.50 -31.36 5.10
C VAL A 361 3.28 -31.70 6.58
N SER A 362 3.25 -30.71 7.47
CA SER A 362 2.99 -30.88 8.90
C SER A 362 1.61 -31.49 9.16
N ILE A 363 0.56 -31.02 8.48
CA ILE A 363 -0.79 -31.62 8.58
C ILE A 363 -0.76 -33.09 8.14
N ALA A 364 -0.04 -33.39 7.05
CA ALA A 364 0.10 -34.77 6.58
C ALA A 364 0.93 -35.63 7.57
N ALA A 365 1.96 -35.08 8.19
CA ALA A 365 2.85 -35.77 9.12
C ALA A 365 2.21 -36.04 10.49
N ASP A 366 1.18 -35.27 10.85
CA ASP A 366 0.48 -35.42 12.14
C ASP A 366 -0.09 -36.83 12.30
N LYS A 367 0.30 -37.51 13.41
CA LYS A 367 -0.13 -38.87 13.75
C LYS A 367 -1.64 -38.97 13.99
N GLU A 368 -2.28 -37.90 14.43
CA GLU A 368 -3.73 -37.89 14.59
C GLU A 368 -4.49 -38.05 13.28
N ASN A 369 -3.86 -37.67 12.18
CA ASN A 369 -4.41 -37.74 10.84
C ASN A 369 -4.16 -39.12 10.16
N ASP A 370 -3.34 -39.98 10.77
CA ASP A 370 -3.08 -41.34 10.24
C ASP A 370 -4.30 -42.28 10.30
N LYS A 371 -5.33 -41.91 11.06
CA LYS A 371 -6.63 -42.59 11.07
C LYS A 371 -7.37 -42.48 9.72
N PHE A 372 -7.00 -41.52 8.87
CA PHE A 372 -7.59 -41.33 7.55
C PHE A 372 -6.74 -42.06 6.48
N GLU A 373 -7.32 -43.02 5.77
CA GLU A 373 -6.63 -43.72 4.66
C GLU A 373 -6.12 -42.75 3.59
N GLY A 374 -6.87 -41.68 3.35
CA GLY A 374 -6.49 -40.65 2.38
C GLY A 374 -5.25 -39.85 2.80
N ASN A 375 -4.90 -39.77 4.09
CA ASN A 375 -3.66 -39.13 4.55
C ASN A 375 -2.42 -39.87 4.06
N ALA A 376 -2.44 -41.19 4.04
CA ALA A 376 -1.35 -41.99 3.46
C ALA A 376 -1.12 -41.67 1.96
N LYS A 377 -2.20 -41.41 1.21
CA LYS A 377 -2.11 -40.93 -0.15
C LYS A 377 -1.46 -39.57 -0.24
N LEU A 378 -1.83 -38.61 0.66
CA LEU A 378 -1.27 -37.28 0.71
C LEU A 378 0.24 -37.31 0.98
N LYS A 379 0.67 -38.07 1.99
CA LYS A 379 2.09 -38.32 2.32
C LYS A 379 2.88 -38.81 1.10
N LYS A 380 2.33 -39.79 0.41
CA LYS A 380 2.97 -40.35 -0.79
C LYS A 380 3.10 -39.34 -1.93
N GLU A 381 2.10 -38.50 -2.10
CA GLU A 381 2.10 -37.46 -3.15
C GLU A 381 3.12 -36.38 -2.85
N PHE A 382 3.24 -35.92 -1.59
CA PHE A 382 4.30 -34.98 -1.18
C PHE A 382 5.70 -35.61 -1.29
N SER A 383 5.88 -36.84 -0.84
CA SER A 383 7.17 -37.53 -0.98
C SER A 383 7.59 -37.69 -2.46
N ARG A 384 6.63 -37.89 -3.37
CA ARG A 384 6.92 -37.95 -4.80
C ARG A 384 7.37 -36.62 -5.34
N ILE A 385 6.66 -35.53 -5.03
CA ILE A 385 7.03 -34.18 -5.43
C ILE A 385 8.43 -33.86 -4.91
N MET A 386 8.70 -34.16 -3.63
CA MET A 386 10.00 -33.87 -3.04
C MET A 386 11.11 -34.66 -3.72
N LYS A 387 10.92 -35.93 -3.96
CA LYS A 387 11.91 -36.76 -4.65
C LYS A 387 12.29 -36.24 -6.05
N ASP A 388 11.31 -35.68 -6.75
CA ASP A 388 11.52 -35.13 -8.10
C ASP A 388 12.34 -33.82 -8.08
N TYR A 389 12.23 -33.02 -7.01
CA TYR A 389 12.85 -31.69 -6.91
C TYR A 389 14.01 -31.57 -5.92
N GLN A 390 14.17 -32.50 -4.98
CA GLN A 390 15.18 -32.44 -3.91
C GLN A 390 16.60 -32.09 -4.42
N PRO A 391 17.16 -32.73 -5.47
CA PRO A 391 18.51 -32.44 -5.91
C PRO A 391 18.70 -31.01 -6.44
N GLN A 392 17.62 -30.42 -6.96
CA GLN A 392 17.63 -29.04 -7.47
C GLN A 392 17.49 -28.04 -6.30
N LEU A 393 16.62 -28.34 -5.35
CA LEU A 393 16.36 -27.50 -4.18
C LEU A 393 17.60 -27.41 -3.29
N GLU A 394 18.26 -28.55 -3.01
CA GLU A 394 19.45 -28.58 -2.16
C GLU A 394 20.64 -27.81 -2.77
N ARG A 395 20.82 -27.84 -4.10
CA ARG A 395 21.84 -27.04 -4.78
C ARG A 395 21.60 -25.54 -4.66
N ASN A 396 20.36 -25.13 -4.46
CA ASN A 396 19.93 -23.75 -4.45
C ASN A 396 19.61 -23.24 -3.03
N GLY A 397 20.13 -23.90 -1.99
CA GLY A 397 20.02 -23.43 -0.62
C GLY A 397 18.72 -23.79 0.11
N LEU A 398 17.98 -24.79 -0.38
CA LEU A 398 16.81 -25.33 0.29
C LEU A 398 17.12 -26.76 0.74
N THR A 399 17.29 -26.97 2.04
CA THR A 399 17.55 -28.30 2.59
C THR A 399 16.23 -29.04 2.85
N VAL A 400 16.20 -30.33 2.56
CA VAL A 400 15.03 -31.19 2.73
C VAL A 400 15.24 -32.04 3.98
N SER A 401 14.29 -32.02 4.91
CA SER A 401 14.31 -32.88 6.09
C SER A 401 13.83 -34.28 5.76
N ASP A 402 14.10 -35.25 6.68
CA ASP A 402 13.61 -36.64 6.55
C ASP A 402 12.08 -36.74 6.45
N GLU A 403 11.37 -35.78 7.02
CA GLU A 403 9.90 -35.69 7.01
C GLU A 403 9.36 -35.04 5.74
N GLY A 404 10.24 -34.54 4.87
CA GLY A 404 9.88 -33.85 3.63
C GLY A 404 9.56 -32.37 3.80
N SER A 405 9.84 -31.77 4.95
CA SER A 405 9.80 -30.32 5.14
C SER A 405 11.05 -29.66 4.56
N LEU A 406 10.94 -28.37 4.23
CA LEU A 406 12.01 -27.58 3.65
C LEU A 406 12.54 -26.54 4.65
N GLU A 407 13.84 -26.33 4.64
CA GLU A 407 14.49 -25.25 5.36
C GLU A 407 15.23 -24.33 4.37
N VAL A 408 15.13 -23.03 4.60
CA VAL A 408 15.73 -22.00 3.74
C VAL A 408 17.09 -21.59 4.31
N ASN A 409 18.15 -21.81 3.54
CA ASN A 409 19.47 -21.25 3.85
C ASN A 409 19.59 -19.84 3.27
N LYS A 410 19.26 -18.84 4.11
CA LYS A 410 19.26 -17.42 3.72
C LYS A 410 20.62 -16.95 3.19
N VAL A 411 21.72 -17.46 3.75
CA VAL A 411 23.09 -17.07 3.36
C VAL A 411 23.39 -17.47 1.91
N VAL A 412 22.95 -18.66 1.50
CA VAL A 412 23.13 -19.14 0.12
C VAL A 412 22.32 -18.30 -0.87
N ILE A 413 21.08 -17.95 -0.52
CA ILE A 413 20.23 -17.14 -1.38
C ILE A 413 20.76 -15.71 -1.50
N GLN A 414 21.16 -15.09 -0.39
CA GLN A 414 21.77 -13.75 -0.39
C GLN A 414 23.06 -13.71 -1.18
N LYS A 415 23.90 -14.78 -1.07
CA LYS A 415 25.11 -14.90 -1.88
C LYS A 415 24.79 -15.04 -3.37
N ALA A 416 23.80 -15.86 -3.75
CA ALA A 416 23.36 -15.98 -5.14
C ALA A 416 22.82 -14.65 -5.69
N ALA A 417 22.16 -13.82 -4.85
CA ALA A 417 21.73 -12.48 -5.20
C ALA A 417 22.90 -11.53 -5.47
N SER A 418 23.94 -11.58 -4.61
CA SER A 418 25.13 -10.74 -4.80
C SER A 418 25.97 -11.16 -6.00
N ASP A 419 26.04 -12.47 -6.28
CA ASP A 419 26.83 -13.04 -7.38
C ASP A 419 26.11 -13.01 -8.74
N GLY A 420 24.84 -12.55 -8.79
CA GLY A 420 24.04 -12.48 -10.01
C GLY A 420 23.57 -13.85 -10.54
N THR A 421 23.67 -14.92 -9.72
CA THR A 421 23.29 -16.29 -10.10
C THR A 421 21.88 -16.69 -9.65
N LEU A 422 21.08 -15.71 -9.23
CA LEU A 422 19.68 -15.94 -8.80
C LEU A 422 18.80 -16.58 -9.87
N SER A 423 19.09 -16.36 -11.15
CA SER A 423 18.31 -16.96 -12.25
C SER A 423 18.24 -18.47 -12.19
N ASP A 424 19.32 -19.15 -11.77
CA ASP A 424 19.38 -20.61 -11.64
C ASP A 424 18.54 -21.10 -10.44
N VAL A 425 18.62 -20.36 -9.32
CA VAL A 425 17.78 -20.60 -8.13
C VAL A 425 16.28 -20.51 -8.53
N PHE A 426 15.96 -19.51 -9.33
CA PHE A 426 14.58 -19.24 -9.71
C PHE A 426 14.00 -20.25 -10.68
N ASN A 427 14.77 -20.68 -11.65
CA ASN A 427 14.32 -21.73 -12.59
C ASN A 427 13.96 -23.03 -11.85
N ALA A 428 14.77 -23.40 -10.86
CA ALA A 428 14.53 -24.57 -10.03
C ALA A 428 13.28 -24.38 -9.15
N LEU A 429 13.15 -23.22 -8.51
CA LEU A 429 12.02 -22.86 -7.65
C LEU A 429 10.72 -22.68 -8.43
N ASP A 430 10.73 -22.14 -9.63
CA ASP A 430 9.53 -21.94 -10.44
C ASP A 430 8.87 -23.29 -10.82
N SER A 431 9.68 -24.26 -11.20
CA SER A 431 9.19 -25.60 -11.49
C SER A 431 8.61 -26.28 -10.25
N PHE A 432 9.27 -26.17 -9.11
CA PHE A 432 8.77 -26.64 -7.82
C PHE A 432 7.49 -25.90 -7.42
N LYS A 433 7.49 -24.56 -7.45
CA LYS A 433 6.31 -23.71 -7.18
C LYS A 433 5.11 -24.15 -8.00
N LYS A 434 5.26 -24.31 -9.31
CA LYS A 434 4.18 -24.78 -10.20
C LYS A 434 3.67 -26.17 -9.82
N SER A 435 4.54 -27.05 -9.35
CA SER A 435 4.15 -28.39 -8.93
C SER A 435 3.36 -28.37 -7.61
N ILE A 436 3.86 -27.66 -6.59
CA ILE A 436 3.16 -27.53 -5.31
C ILE A 436 1.87 -26.73 -5.43
N GLN A 437 1.83 -25.70 -6.28
CA GLN A 437 0.62 -24.92 -6.57
C GLN A 437 -0.47 -25.80 -7.16
N ARG A 438 -0.17 -26.59 -8.20
CA ARG A 438 -1.14 -27.53 -8.76
C ARG A 438 -1.66 -28.50 -7.71
N LYS A 439 -0.76 -28.96 -6.83
CA LYS A 439 -1.13 -29.87 -5.75
C LYS A 439 -2.03 -29.18 -4.72
N ALA A 440 -1.70 -27.97 -4.33
CA ALA A 440 -2.51 -27.14 -3.44
C ALA A 440 -3.90 -26.88 -4.03
N ASP A 441 -3.98 -26.54 -5.32
CA ASP A 441 -5.26 -26.38 -6.01
C ASP A 441 -6.09 -27.67 -6.00
N ASP A 442 -5.47 -28.84 -6.26
CA ASP A 442 -6.17 -30.13 -6.24
C ASP A 442 -6.71 -30.45 -4.84
N ILE A 443 -5.93 -30.17 -3.79
CA ILE A 443 -6.36 -30.32 -2.39
C ILE A 443 -7.50 -29.35 -2.08
N SER A 444 -7.37 -28.09 -2.46
CA SER A 444 -8.39 -27.06 -2.17
C SER A 444 -9.72 -27.32 -2.87
N ILE A 445 -9.68 -27.90 -4.10
CA ILE A 445 -10.87 -28.27 -4.85
C ILE A 445 -11.57 -29.46 -4.24
N ASN A 446 -10.82 -30.49 -3.81
CA ASN A 446 -11.42 -31.70 -3.27
C ASN A 446 -10.63 -32.27 -2.06
N PRO A 447 -10.68 -31.59 -0.89
CA PRO A 447 -9.96 -32.00 0.31
C PRO A 447 -10.44 -33.35 0.85
N MET A 448 -11.71 -33.71 0.55
CA MET A 448 -12.30 -34.96 1.00
C MET A 448 -11.73 -36.21 0.31
N ASN A 449 -10.92 -36.04 -0.76
CA ASN A 449 -10.15 -37.17 -1.31
C ASN A 449 -9.10 -37.74 -0.36
N TYR A 450 -8.80 -36.98 0.72
CA TYR A 450 -7.78 -37.30 1.73
C TYR A 450 -8.37 -37.80 3.05
N VAL A 451 -9.70 -37.98 3.13
CA VAL A 451 -10.38 -38.72 4.22
C VAL A 451 -10.67 -40.16 3.81
N ASN A 452 -11.40 -40.89 4.64
CA ASN A 452 -11.84 -42.26 4.34
C ASN A 452 -12.95 -42.24 3.31
N ASN A 453 -12.73 -42.94 2.18
CA ASN A 453 -13.68 -43.02 1.08
C ASN A 453 -13.95 -44.46 0.68
N LYS A 454 -15.23 -44.85 0.59
CA LYS A 454 -15.63 -46.15 0.07
C LYS A 454 -16.26 -45.98 -1.32
N ILE A 455 -15.80 -46.76 -2.28
CA ILE A 455 -16.40 -46.82 -3.63
C ILE A 455 -17.77 -47.50 -3.51
N VAL A 456 -18.81 -46.82 -4.02
CA VAL A 456 -20.17 -47.36 -4.02
C VAL A 456 -20.51 -47.81 -5.44
N ALA A 457 -20.82 -49.08 -5.62
CA ALA A 457 -21.36 -49.61 -6.86
C ALA A 457 -22.90 -49.52 -6.83
N TYR A 458 -23.47 -48.77 -7.77
CA TYR A 458 -24.93 -48.68 -7.91
C TYR A 458 -25.51 -49.83 -8.68
N LYS A 459 -26.64 -50.38 -8.18
CA LYS A 459 -27.38 -51.45 -8.87
C LYS A 459 -28.02 -51.05 -10.19
N ASN A 460 -28.04 -49.77 -10.54
CA ASN A 460 -28.75 -49.26 -11.72
C ASN A 460 -27.81 -48.43 -12.60
N PRO A 461 -27.11 -49.02 -13.56
CA PRO A 461 -26.09 -48.34 -14.39
C PRO A 461 -26.66 -47.33 -15.39
N HIS A 462 -27.99 -47.22 -15.53
CA HIS A 462 -28.63 -46.39 -16.54
C HIS A 462 -29.08 -44.99 -16.02
N LYS A 463 -28.90 -44.65 -14.74
CA LYS A 463 -29.05 -43.27 -14.28
C LYS A 463 -27.70 -42.58 -14.41
N PRO A 464 -27.57 -41.52 -15.24
CA PRO A 464 -26.37 -40.70 -15.24
C PRO A 464 -26.19 -40.10 -13.86
N VAL A 465 -25.17 -40.57 -13.13
CA VAL A 465 -24.78 -40.07 -11.82
C VAL A 465 -24.08 -38.71 -11.96
N ASN A 466 -24.05 -38.19 -13.16
CA ASN A 466 -23.36 -36.95 -13.54
C ASN A 466 -24.24 -35.70 -13.42
N ASP A 467 -25.07 -35.63 -12.38
CA ASP A 467 -25.63 -34.32 -12.01
C ASP A 467 -24.62 -33.60 -11.09
N PRO A 468 -23.90 -32.62 -11.59
CA PRO A 468 -22.90 -31.89 -10.82
C PRO A 468 -23.50 -31.17 -9.59
N TYR A 469 -24.83 -31.00 -9.56
CA TYR A 469 -25.54 -30.42 -8.44
C TYR A 469 -25.93 -31.42 -7.34
N ASN A 470 -26.05 -32.71 -7.65
CA ASN A 470 -26.37 -33.73 -6.66
C ASN A 470 -25.13 -34.35 -5.98
N LEU A 471 -23.94 -34.09 -6.46
CA LEU A 471 -22.70 -34.65 -5.91
C LEU A 471 -22.12 -33.85 -4.77
N SER A 472 -22.76 -32.77 -4.35
CA SER A 472 -22.01 -31.80 -3.63
C SER A 472 -22.64 -31.44 -2.29
N ALA A 473 -22.46 -32.32 -1.31
CA ALA A 473 -22.16 -31.87 0.05
C ALA A 473 -20.96 -30.88 0.06
N TYR A 474 -20.18 -30.82 -1.03
CA TYR A 474 -19.03 -29.94 -1.26
C TYR A 474 -19.39 -28.60 -1.90
N SER A 475 -20.53 -28.45 -2.58
CA SER A 475 -20.89 -27.18 -3.21
C SER A 475 -20.97 -26.04 -2.21
N GLY A 476 -21.46 -26.30 -0.99
CA GLY A 476 -21.45 -25.30 0.09
C GLY A 476 -20.05 -24.94 0.58
N MET A 477 -19.06 -25.83 0.49
CA MET A 477 -17.68 -25.56 0.89
C MET A 477 -16.87 -24.82 -0.20
N MET A 478 -17.28 -24.91 -1.46
CA MET A 478 -16.63 -24.20 -2.57
C MET A 478 -17.12 -22.76 -2.74
N PHE A 479 -18.35 -22.47 -2.33
CA PHE A 479 -18.96 -21.14 -2.48
C PHE A 479 -18.87 -20.25 -1.24
N ASN A 480 -18.17 -20.67 -0.20
CA ASN A 480 -17.92 -19.83 0.98
C ASN A 480 -16.73 -18.89 0.78
N GLY A 481 -16.43 -18.49 -0.43
CA GLY A 481 -15.49 -17.45 -0.79
C GLY A 481 -16.29 -16.34 -1.49
N TYR A 482 -16.65 -15.36 -0.73
CA TYR A 482 -17.07 -14.01 -1.12
C TYR A 482 -17.49 -13.78 -2.59
N ILE A 483 -18.78 -13.58 -2.80
CA ILE A 483 -19.31 -12.84 -3.95
C ILE A 483 -19.11 -11.34 -3.68
#